data_256c84a1bafc6d6f5efe775798a9d4de
#
_entry.id   256c84a1bafc6d6f5efe775798a9d4de
#
_cell.length_a   1.000
_cell.length_b   1.000
_cell.length_c   1.000
_cell.angle_alpha   90.00
_cell.angle_beta   90.00
_cell.angle_gamma   90.00
#
_symmetry.space_group_name_H-M   'P 1'
#
loop_
_entity.id
_entity.type
_entity.pdbx_description
1 polymer ?
#
loop_
_entity_poly.entity_id
_entity_poly.type
_entity_poly.pdbx_seq_one_letter_code
_entity_poly.pdbx_strand_id
1 'polypeptide(L)'
;MSVLNGAPLRKSEMLVRVFVDRIRSGEWKPGMRLPSERELARQFQVSRTAVREALKALQLAGEIETRLGEGSYVLENQRSAADEDALVGAGQSIVSRLQARQALEIASGVLAIRNASESDRIKLKAVRVELSEALEIEDYQWYLVVTFDLHELIAKISHNSYLEEATRDVVEPMRNDEWALTASYDAEMARYSIGVHHAMIDALLANDVDAFVESVSRHYEDYPALRHPELKRLRALSEAG
;
A
#
# COMPACT_ATOMS: atom_id res chain seq x y z
N MET A 1 -13.52 -16.35 -16.25
CA MET A 1 -12.89 -15.27 -17.04
C MET A 1 -12.66 -14.10 -16.08
N SER A 2 -11.42 -13.94 -15.66
CA SER A 2 -11.01 -12.89 -14.73
C SER A 2 -11.21 -11.51 -15.36
N VAL A 3 -11.95 -10.63 -14.71
CA VAL A 3 -12.29 -9.27 -15.19
C VAL A 3 -11.34 -8.22 -14.59
N LEU A 4 -10.29 -8.65 -13.89
CA LEU A 4 -9.32 -7.75 -13.25
C LEU A 4 -7.94 -7.94 -13.87
N ASN A 5 -7.65 -7.15 -14.93
CA ASN A 5 -6.31 -7.03 -15.53
C ASN A 5 -5.46 -6.01 -14.79
N GLY A 6 -4.99 -6.34 -13.59
CA GLY A 6 -3.79 -5.75 -13.03
C GLY A 6 -2.58 -6.53 -13.57
N ALA A 7 -1.80 -5.96 -14.49
CA ALA A 7 -0.58 -6.62 -14.95
C ALA A 7 0.36 -6.80 -13.74
N PRO A 8 0.95 -7.99 -13.53
CA PRO A 8 1.88 -8.19 -12.42
C PRO A 8 3.04 -7.21 -12.57
N LEU A 9 3.41 -6.55 -11.46
CA LEU A 9 4.52 -5.61 -11.41
C LEU A 9 5.76 -6.24 -12.05
N ARG A 10 6.44 -5.49 -12.92
CA ARG A 10 7.68 -5.98 -13.51
C ARG A 10 8.71 -6.20 -12.41
N LYS A 11 9.49 -7.28 -12.50
CA LYS A 11 10.55 -7.61 -11.52
C LYS A 11 11.51 -6.44 -11.24
N SER A 12 11.69 -5.53 -12.20
CA SER A 12 12.47 -4.30 -12.04
C SER A 12 11.79 -3.28 -11.11
N GLU A 13 10.48 -3.16 -11.13
CA GLU A 13 9.73 -2.24 -10.26
C GLU A 13 9.77 -2.71 -8.81
N MET A 14 9.67 -4.02 -8.58
CA MET A 14 9.86 -4.61 -7.24
C MET A 14 11.28 -4.33 -6.71
N LEU A 15 12.30 -4.47 -7.55
CA LEU A 15 13.68 -4.21 -7.15
C LEU A 15 13.92 -2.74 -6.79
N VAL A 16 13.31 -1.80 -7.51
CA VAL A 16 13.40 -0.37 -7.18
C VAL A 16 12.96 -0.13 -5.75
N ARG A 17 11.84 -0.71 -5.34
CA ARG A 17 11.29 -0.58 -3.98
C ARG A 17 12.25 -1.13 -2.94
N VAL A 18 12.66 -2.39 -3.12
CA VAL A 18 13.61 -3.03 -2.19
C VAL A 18 14.91 -2.22 -2.06
N PHE A 19 15.40 -1.62 -3.13
CA PHE A 19 16.61 -0.82 -3.11
C PHE A 19 16.40 0.52 -2.39
N VAL A 20 15.27 1.20 -2.63
CA VAL A 20 14.88 2.42 -1.91
C VAL A 20 14.78 2.14 -0.40
N ASP A 21 14.16 1.02 -0.02
CA ASP A 21 14.02 0.65 1.40
C ASP A 21 15.38 0.41 2.07
N ARG A 22 16.33 -0.23 1.38
CA ARG A 22 17.69 -0.42 1.91
C ARG A 22 18.45 0.89 2.08
N ILE A 23 18.22 1.86 1.21
CA ILE A 23 18.77 3.22 1.36
C ILE A 23 18.11 3.91 2.56
N ARG A 24 16.79 3.89 2.63
CA ARG A 24 16.03 4.57 3.69
C ARG A 24 16.22 3.96 5.08
N SER A 25 16.34 2.63 5.17
CA SER A 25 16.64 1.93 6.43
C SER A 25 18.07 2.15 6.92
N GLY A 26 18.95 2.75 6.08
CA GLY A 26 20.37 2.92 6.38
C GLY A 26 21.21 1.65 6.21
N GLU A 27 20.64 0.57 5.65
CA GLU A 27 21.41 -0.61 5.25
C GLU A 27 22.43 -0.24 4.16
N TRP A 28 21.97 0.57 3.19
CA TRP A 28 22.82 1.22 2.21
C TRP A 28 23.04 2.68 2.57
N LYS A 29 24.16 2.98 3.20
CA LYS A 29 24.46 4.33 3.73
C LYS A 29 24.85 5.29 2.62
N PRO A 30 24.63 6.61 2.79
CA PRO A 30 25.17 7.63 1.91
C PRO A 30 26.68 7.44 1.69
N GLY A 31 27.12 7.61 0.44
CA GLY A 31 28.49 7.36 0.01
C GLY A 31 28.87 5.89 -0.14
N MET A 32 28.00 4.96 0.27
CA MET A 32 28.26 3.52 0.13
C MET A 32 28.23 3.10 -1.34
N ARG A 33 29.23 2.32 -1.75
CA ARG A 33 29.21 1.65 -3.05
C ARG A 33 28.25 0.48 -3.01
N LEU A 34 27.30 0.44 -3.96
CA LEU A 34 26.35 -0.65 -4.11
C LEU A 34 27.04 -1.92 -4.64
N PRO A 35 26.52 -3.11 -4.31
CA PRO A 35 26.95 -4.34 -4.94
C PRO A 35 26.78 -4.26 -6.46
N SER A 36 27.64 -4.95 -7.21
CA SER A 36 27.56 -4.97 -8.68
C SER A 36 26.23 -5.54 -9.19
N GLU A 37 25.81 -5.16 -10.41
CA GLU A 37 24.63 -5.74 -11.07
C GLU A 37 24.59 -7.28 -11.00
N ARG A 38 25.77 -7.93 -11.11
CA ARG A 38 25.90 -9.38 -11.04
C ARG A 38 25.62 -9.93 -9.65
N GLU A 39 26.10 -9.24 -8.62
CA GLU A 39 25.88 -9.61 -7.22
C GLU A 39 24.42 -9.40 -6.81
N LEU A 40 23.83 -8.26 -7.18
CA LEU A 40 22.42 -7.97 -6.95
C LEU A 40 21.53 -8.98 -7.68
N ALA A 41 21.82 -9.30 -8.94
CA ALA A 41 21.06 -10.29 -9.69
C ALA A 41 21.08 -11.67 -9.02
N ARG A 42 22.23 -12.07 -8.46
CA ARG A 42 22.37 -13.32 -7.70
C ARG A 42 21.64 -13.26 -6.37
N GLN A 43 21.77 -12.16 -5.63
CA GLN A 43 21.18 -11.98 -4.29
C GLN A 43 19.65 -12.02 -4.35
N PHE A 44 19.07 -11.37 -5.36
CA PHE A 44 17.60 -11.24 -5.51
C PHE A 44 17.02 -12.27 -6.50
N GLN A 45 17.83 -13.20 -7.02
CA GLN A 45 17.41 -14.26 -7.95
C GLN A 45 16.65 -13.72 -9.18
N VAL A 46 17.13 -12.61 -9.75
CA VAL A 46 16.55 -11.91 -10.89
C VAL A 46 17.54 -11.79 -12.05
N SER A 47 17.06 -11.36 -13.23
CA SER A 47 17.93 -11.09 -14.37
C SER A 47 18.77 -9.84 -14.14
N ARG A 48 19.98 -9.80 -14.70
CA ARG A 48 20.83 -8.58 -14.70
C ARG A 48 20.15 -7.38 -15.37
N THR A 49 19.29 -7.64 -16.36
CA THR A 49 18.50 -6.59 -17.01
C THR A 49 17.51 -5.94 -16.03
N ALA A 50 16.82 -6.73 -15.21
CA ALA A 50 15.89 -6.20 -14.19
C ALA A 50 16.64 -5.34 -13.15
N VAL A 51 17.83 -5.79 -12.71
CA VAL A 51 18.67 -4.99 -11.80
C VAL A 51 19.11 -3.68 -12.45
N ARG A 52 19.56 -3.72 -13.70
CA ARG A 52 19.99 -2.52 -14.42
C ARG A 52 18.88 -1.51 -14.57
N GLU A 53 17.68 -1.95 -14.90
CA GLU A 53 16.51 -1.06 -14.99
C GLU A 53 16.14 -0.46 -13.63
N ALA A 54 16.24 -1.24 -12.55
CA ALA A 54 16.03 -0.75 -11.20
C ALA A 54 17.08 0.31 -10.80
N LEU A 55 18.36 0.06 -11.04
CA LEU A 55 19.43 1.03 -10.76
C LEU A 55 19.30 2.30 -11.59
N LYS A 56 18.87 2.20 -12.86
CA LYS A 56 18.58 3.39 -13.67
C LYS A 56 17.42 4.22 -13.07
N ALA A 57 16.38 3.56 -12.58
CA ALA A 57 15.26 4.25 -11.94
C ALA A 57 15.72 4.99 -10.67
N LEU A 58 16.56 4.36 -9.83
CA LEU A 58 17.15 5.02 -8.66
C LEU A 58 18.05 6.21 -9.04
N GLN A 59 18.80 6.08 -10.12
CA GLN A 59 19.65 7.16 -10.62
C GLN A 59 18.81 8.35 -11.12
N LEU A 60 17.71 8.09 -11.82
CA LEU A 60 16.76 9.11 -12.26
C LEU A 60 16.05 9.79 -11.08
N ALA A 61 15.79 9.02 -10.01
CA ALA A 61 15.22 9.52 -8.76
C ALA A 61 16.24 10.28 -7.88
N GLY A 62 17.52 10.33 -8.28
CA GLY A 62 18.56 11.00 -7.51
C GLY A 62 18.97 10.27 -6.22
N GLU A 63 18.61 9.01 -6.06
CA GLU A 63 18.97 8.20 -4.88
C GLU A 63 20.41 7.65 -4.97
N ILE A 64 20.90 7.43 -6.20
CA ILE A 64 22.24 6.94 -6.47
C ILE A 64 22.88 7.68 -7.63
N GLU A 65 24.21 7.67 -7.71
CA GLU A 65 24.99 8.04 -8.89
C GLU A 65 25.76 6.84 -9.43
N THR A 66 25.91 6.75 -10.75
CA THR A 66 26.75 5.73 -11.39
C THR A 66 28.01 6.38 -11.93
N ARG A 67 29.17 5.94 -11.43
CA ARG A 67 30.50 6.38 -11.87
C ARG A 67 31.05 5.37 -12.87
N LEU A 68 31.49 5.86 -14.03
CA LEU A 68 31.98 5.01 -15.11
C LEU A 68 33.19 4.17 -14.66
N GLY A 69 33.08 2.84 -14.72
CA GLY A 69 34.13 1.91 -14.30
C GLY A 69 34.22 1.70 -12.78
N GLU A 70 33.57 2.50 -11.97
CA GLU A 70 33.65 2.42 -10.50
C GLU A 70 32.41 1.79 -9.87
N GLY A 71 31.24 1.85 -10.53
CA GLY A 71 29.99 1.30 -10.05
C GLY A 71 29.00 2.37 -9.60
N SER A 72 27.95 1.95 -8.88
CA SER A 72 26.91 2.85 -8.36
C SER A 72 27.12 3.13 -6.88
N TYR A 73 26.89 4.37 -6.48
CA TYR A 73 27.06 4.88 -5.11
C TYR A 73 25.77 5.51 -4.64
N VAL A 74 25.40 5.29 -3.39
CA VAL A 74 24.29 5.98 -2.75
C VAL A 74 24.67 7.46 -2.62
N LEU A 75 23.80 8.35 -3.11
CA LEU A 75 24.02 9.78 -2.96
C LEU A 75 23.85 10.17 -1.50
N GLU A 76 24.65 11.12 -1.07
CA GLU A 76 24.47 11.83 0.19
C GLU A 76 23.27 12.76 -0.01
N ASN A 77 22.08 12.22 0.21
CA ASN A 77 20.88 13.03 0.18
C ASN A 77 20.96 13.96 1.38
N GLN A 78 21.51 15.14 1.20
CA GLN A 78 21.39 16.21 2.18
C GLN A 78 19.91 16.56 2.22
N ARG A 79 19.15 15.85 3.06
CA ARG A 79 17.80 16.26 3.38
C ARG A 79 17.88 17.67 3.92
N SER A 80 17.49 18.62 3.09
CA SER A 80 17.35 20.01 3.52
C SER A 80 16.14 20.12 4.46
N ALA A 81 16.06 21.19 5.24
CA ALA A 81 14.83 21.47 6.02
C ALA A 81 13.58 21.47 5.13
N ALA A 82 13.71 21.83 3.84
CA ALA A 82 12.63 21.75 2.86
C ALA A 82 12.23 20.28 2.53
N ASP A 83 13.16 19.32 2.60
CA ASP A 83 12.84 17.89 2.39
C ASP A 83 12.18 17.29 3.64
N GLU A 84 12.53 17.76 4.84
CA GLU A 84 11.83 17.40 6.09
C GLU A 84 10.40 17.97 6.07
N ASP A 85 10.21 19.22 5.66
CA ASP A 85 8.89 19.83 5.50
C ASP A 85 8.05 19.11 4.44
N ALA A 86 8.65 18.70 3.33
CA ALA A 86 7.99 17.90 2.29
C ALA A 86 7.60 16.51 2.81
N LEU A 87 8.46 15.88 3.63
CA LEU A 87 8.19 14.57 4.24
C LEU A 87 7.06 14.67 5.28
N VAL A 88 7.07 15.72 6.11
CA VAL A 88 5.98 16.01 7.06
C VAL A 88 4.68 16.25 6.30
N GLY A 89 4.72 17.04 5.22
CA GLY A 89 3.58 17.27 4.33
C GLY A 89 3.04 15.99 3.69
N ALA A 90 3.92 15.08 3.25
CA ALA A 90 3.54 13.78 2.70
C ALA A 90 2.90 12.89 3.78
N GLY A 91 3.45 12.86 5.00
CA GLY A 91 2.88 12.13 6.12
C GLY A 91 1.49 12.64 6.52
N GLN A 92 1.30 13.95 6.58
CA GLN A 92 -0.01 14.57 6.82
C GLN A 92 -0.99 14.25 5.69
N SER A 93 -0.52 14.23 4.43
CA SER A 93 -1.35 13.84 3.28
C SER A 93 -1.84 12.39 3.41
N ILE A 94 -1.02 11.46 3.87
CA ILE A 94 -1.42 10.05 4.09
C ILE A 94 -2.46 9.95 5.21
N VAL A 95 -2.22 10.58 6.35
CA VAL A 95 -3.18 10.57 7.47
C VAL A 95 -4.51 11.18 7.05
N SER A 96 -4.49 12.31 6.34
CA SER A 96 -5.71 12.97 5.85
C SER A 96 -6.46 12.09 4.85
N ARG A 97 -5.74 11.38 3.96
CA ARG A 97 -6.34 10.42 3.02
C ARG A 97 -6.98 9.22 3.74
N LEU A 98 -6.32 8.68 4.76
CA LEU A 98 -6.87 7.60 5.58
C LEU A 98 -8.14 8.04 6.31
N GLN A 99 -8.16 9.25 6.87
CA GLN A 99 -9.35 9.82 7.52
C GLN A 99 -10.50 10.02 6.52
N ALA A 100 -10.21 10.56 5.34
CA ALA A 100 -11.19 10.73 4.28
C ALA A 100 -11.75 9.38 3.82
N ARG A 101 -10.88 8.39 3.61
CA ARG A 101 -11.27 7.03 3.23
C ARG A 101 -12.16 6.39 4.29
N GLN A 102 -11.81 6.49 5.57
CA GLN A 102 -12.64 5.98 6.68
C GLN A 102 -14.06 6.57 6.65
N ALA A 103 -14.18 7.90 6.51
CA ALA A 103 -15.45 8.57 6.46
C ALA A 103 -16.31 8.13 5.26
N LEU A 104 -15.69 8.05 4.08
CA LEU A 104 -16.34 7.58 2.85
C LEU A 104 -16.76 6.11 2.95
N GLU A 105 -15.93 5.27 3.56
CA GLU A 105 -16.23 3.84 3.73
C GLU A 105 -17.39 3.60 4.69
N ILE A 106 -17.45 4.32 5.81
CA ILE A 106 -18.61 4.25 6.73
C ILE A 106 -19.88 4.67 6.00
N ALA A 107 -19.86 5.81 5.30
CA ALA A 107 -21.02 6.30 4.56
C ALA A 107 -21.46 5.31 3.46
N SER A 108 -20.50 4.79 2.71
CA SER A 108 -20.74 3.82 1.63
C SER A 108 -21.30 2.50 2.16
N GLY A 109 -20.74 1.97 3.25
CA GLY A 109 -21.17 0.69 3.81
C GLY A 109 -22.57 0.75 4.43
N VAL A 110 -22.91 1.85 5.10
CA VAL A 110 -24.29 2.07 5.61
C VAL A 110 -25.32 2.07 4.47
N LEU A 111 -24.99 2.66 3.33
CA LEU A 111 -25.84 2.61 2.14
C LEU A 111 -25.79 1.24 1.46
N ALA A 112 -24.62 0.61 1.40
CA ALA A 112 -24.47 -0.73 0.84
C ALA A 112 -25.33 -1.76 1.57
N ILE A 113 -25.42 -1.71 2.90
CA ILE A 113 -26.28 -2.57 3.70
C ILE A 113 -27.76 -2.44 3.28
N ARG A 114 -28.20 -1.23 2.93
CA ARG A 114 -29.57 -0.97 2.52
C ARG A 114 -29.86 -1.32 1.06
N ASN A 115 -28.88 -1.12 0.20
CA ASN A 115 -29.06 -1.11 -1.25
C ASN A 115 -28.53 -2.38 -1.96
N ALA A 116 -27.73 -3.22 -1.25
CA ALA A 116 -27.08 -4.38 -1.86
C ALA A 116 -28.08 -5.34 -2.49
N SER A 117 -27.90 -5.61 -3.78
CA SER A 117 -28.60 -6.66 -4.50
C SER A 117 -28.03 -8.04 -4.15
N GLU A 118 -28.73 -9.12 -4.53
CA GLU A 118 -28.19 -10.48 -4.37
C GLU A 118 -26.89 -10.67 -5.18
N SER A 119 -26.80 -10.05 -6.37
CA SER A 119 -25.56 -10.04 -7.16
C SER A 119 -24.39 -9.39 -6.41
N ASP A 120 -24.64 -8.32 -5.65
CA ASP A 120 -23.61 -7.65 -4.88
C ASP A 120 -23.16 -8.49 -3.68
N ARG A 121 -24.07 -9.17 -3.03
CA ARG A 121 -23.77 -10.15 -1.97
C ARG A 121 -22.91 -11.30 -2.46
N ILE A 122 -23.14 -11.78 -3.69
CA ILE A 122 -22.30 -12.81 -4.32
C ILE A 122 -20.88 -12.27 -4.53
N LYS A 123 -20.72 -11.01 -5.00
CA LYS A 123 -19.40 -10.38 -5.17
C LYS A 123 -18.66 -10.24 -3.84
N LEU A 124 -19.35 -9.81 -2.77
CA LEU A 124 -18.73 -9.72 -1.43
C LEU A 124 -18.23 -11.08 -0.94
N LYS A 125 -19.03 -12.15 -1.14
CA LYS A 125 -18.60 -13.52 -0.79
C LYS A 125 -17.39 -13.96 -1.62
N ALA A 126 -17.34 -13.62 -2.91
CA ALA A 126 -16.20 -13.93 -3.76
C ALA A 126 -14.92 -13.23 -3.29
N VAL A 127 -14.98 -11.92 -3.02
CA VAL A 127 -13.83 -11.15 -2.48
C VAL A 127 -13.37 -11.71 -1.14
N ARG A 128 -14.28 -12.15 -0.27
CA ARG A 128 -13.94 -12.79 1.00
C ARG A 128 -13.11 -14.06 0.80
N VAL A 129 -13.42 -14.85 -0.21
CA VAL A 129 -12.66 -16.05 -0.57
C VAL A 129 -11.30 -15.67 -1.15
N GLU A 130 -11.25 -14.71 -2.07
CA GLU A 130 -9.99 -14.24 -2.69
C GLU A 130 -9.00 -13.70 -1.66
N LEU A 131 -9.46 -12.97 -0.65
CA LEU A 131 -8.61 -12.51 0.47
C LEU A 131 -8.00 -13.71 1.23
N SER A 132 -8.79 -14.75 1.48
CA SER A 132 -8.32 -15.96 2.17
C SER A 132 -7.31 -16.73 1.33
N GLU A 133 -7.60 -16.91 0.03
CA GLU A 133 -6.71 -17.62 -0.90
C GLU A 133 -5.36 -16.89 -1.04
N ALA A 134 -5.37 -15.55 -1.21
CA ALA A 134 -4.15 -14.77 -1.31
C ALA A 134 -3.27 -14.90 -0.05
N LEU A 135 -3.88 -14.93 1.13
CA LEU A 135 -3.16 -15.14 2.39
C LEU A 135 -2.63 -16.57 2.53
N GLU A 136 -3.42 -17.58 2.12
CA GLU A 136 -3.05 -18.99 2.23
C GLU A 136 -1.81 -19.35 1.39
N ILE A 137 -1.72 -18.74 0.18
CA ILE A 137 -0.54 -18.90 -0.69
C ILE A 137 0.58 -17.90 -0.41
N GLU A 138 0.43 -17.05 0.60
CA GLU A 138 1.38 -16.01 1.00
C GLU A 138 1.68 -14.98 -0.11
N ASP A 139 0.74 -14.76 -1.03
CA ASP A 139 0.82 -13.68 -2.04
C ASP A 139 0.26 -12.38 -1.47
N TYR A 140 1.09 -11.68 -0.70
CA TYR A 140 0.70 -10.42 -0.05
C TYR A 140 0.47 -9.28 -1.04
N GLN A 141 1.00 -9.37 -2.25
CA GLN A 141 0.74 -8.38 -3.29
C GLN A 141 -0.67 -8.55 -3.85
N TRP A 142 -1.06 -9.78 -4.16
CA TRP A 142 -2.43 -10.07 -4.56
C TRP A 142 -3.42 -9.72 -3.44
N TYR A 143 -3.08 -10.06 -2.19
CA TYR A 143 -3.88 -9.71 -1.02
C TYR A 143 -4.16 -8.19 -0.94
N LEU A 144 -3.13 -7.34 -1.12
CA LEU A 144 -3.29 -5.89 -1.10
C LEU A 144 -4.16 -5.37 -2.25
N VAL A 145 -4.00 -5.92 -3.47
CA VAL A 145 -4.87 -5.56 -4.60
C VAL A 145 -6.33 -5.87 -4.28
N VAL A 146 -6.62 -7.08 -3.77
CA VAL A 146 -7.98 -7.49 -3.40
C VAL A 146 -8.54 -6.62 -2.27
N THR A 147 -7.69 -6.20 -1.33
CA THR A 147 -8.07 -5.27 -0.26
C THR A 147 -8.54 -3.93 -0.82
N PHE A 148 -7.80 -3.31 -1.73
CA PHE A 148 -8.22 -2.05 -2.37
C PHE A 148 -9.51 -2.23 -3.18
N ASP A 149 -9.62 -3.34 -3.91
CA ASP A 149 -10.82 -3.67 -4.68
C ASP A 149 -12.05 -3.84 -3.80
N LEU A 150 -11.90 -4.37 -2.57
CA LEU A 150 -12.98 -4.46 -1.59
C LEU A 150 -13.53 -3.07 -1.20
N HIS A 151 -12.64 -2.11 -0.91
CA HIS A 151 -13.08 -0.76 -0.53
C HIS A 151 -13.84 -0.05 -1.66
N GLU A 152 -13.37 -0.19 -2.89
CA GLU A 152 -14.07 0.33 -4.06
C GLU A 152 -15.39 -0.43 -4.32
N LEU A 153 -15.42 -1.74 -4.09
CA LEU A 153 -16.64 -2.54 -4.22
C LEU A 153 -17.71 -2.10 -3.21
N ILE A 154 -17.34 -1.84 -1.97
CA ILE A 154 -18.28 -1.33 -0.94
C ILE A 154 -18.90 0.00 -1.41
N ALA A 155 -18.09 0.92 -1.91
CA ALA A 155 -18.57 2.19 -2.44
C ALA A 155 -19.51 1.98 -3.64
N LYS A 156 -19.21 1.06 -4.53
CA LYS A 156 -20.05 0.71 -5.67
C LYS A 156 -21.38 0.08 -5.26
N ILE A 157 -21.38 -0.81 -4.26
CA ILE A 157 -22.59 -1.45 -3.70
C ILE A 157 -23.50 -0.43 -2.99
N SER A 158 -22.96 0.71 -2.55
CA SER A 158 -23.78 1.79 -2.02
C SER A 158 -24.82 2.30 -3.02
N HIS A 159 -24.62 2.03 -4.32
CA HIS A 159 -25.40 2.58 -5.44
C HIS A 159 -25.49 4.11 -5.43
N ASN A 160 -24.46 4.78 -4.88
CA ASN A 160 -24.29 6.22 -4.86
C ASN A 160 -23.05 6.61 -5.67
N SER A 161 -23.25 7.13 -6.88
CA SER A 161 -22.16 7.48 -7.80
C SER A 161 -21.18 8.51 -7.25
N TYR A 162 -21.65 9.43 -6.38
CA TYR A 162 -20.76 10.43 -5.74
C TYR A 162 -19.83 9.79 -4.71
N LEU A 163 -20.33 8.83 -3.92
CA LEU A 163 -19.48 8.09 -2.99
C LEU A 163 -18.49 7.16 -3.74
N GLU A 164 -18.94 6.53 -4.83
CA GLU A 164 -18.07 5.70 -5.69
C GLU A 164 -16.92 6.53 -6.28
N GLU A 165 -17.21 7.72 -6.84
CA GLU A 165 -16.21 8.62 -7.41
C GLU A 165 -15.26 9.15 -6.33
N ALA A 166 -15.77 9.67 -5.22
CA ALA A 166 -14.96 10.18 -4.12
C ALA A 166 -14.06 9.09 -3.50
N THR A 167 -14.57 7.87 -3.36
CA THR A 167 -13.77 6.74 -2.86
C THR A 167 -12.64 6.41 -3.82
N ARG A 168 -12.91 6.36 -5.12
CA ARG A 168 -11.90 6.12 -6.15
C ARG A 168 -10.80 7.18 -6.12
N ASP A 169 -11.16 8.45 -6.03
CA ASP A 169 -10.22 9.58 -6.00
C ASP A 169 -9.29 9.52 -4.78
N VAL A 170 -9.75 8.95 -3.66
CA VAL A 170 -8.93 8.75 -2.47
C VAL A 170 -8.10 7.47 -2.55
N VAL A 171 -8.67 6.36 -3.04
CA VAL A 171 -8.05 5.03 -3.06
C VAL A 171 -7.01 4.90 -4.15
N GLU A 172 -7.25 5.42 -5.36
CA GLU A 172 -6.35 5.24 -6.50
C GLU A 172 -4.93 5.79 -6.26
N PRO A 173 -4.76 7.00 -5.69
CA PRO A 173 -3.43 7.46 -5.28
C PRO A 173 -2.78 6.56 -4.22
N MET A 174 -3.57 6.01 -3.28
CA MET A 174 -3.05 5.15 -2.21
C MET A 174 -2.52 3.82 -2.72
N ARG A 175 -3.09 3.28 -3.79
CA ARG A 175 -2.58 2.05 -4.43
C ARG A 175 -1.09 2.16 -4.79
N ASN A 176 -0.63 3.36 -5.16
CA ASN A 176 0.77 3.62 -5.50
C ASN A 176 1.62 3.99 -4.28
N ASP A 177 1.11 4.84 -3.38
CA ASP A 177 1.83 5.33 -2.21
C ASP A 177 1.99 4.26 -1.12
N GLU A 178 0.94 3.49 -0.86
CA GLU A 178 0.96 2.42 0.15
C GLU A 178 1.89 1.27 -0.22
N TRP A 179 2.06 0.98 -1.51
CA TRP A 179 3.07 0.03 -1.94
C TRP A 179 4.48 0.44 -1.51
N ALA A 180 4.75 1.74 -1.45
CA ALA A 180 6.01 2.27 -0.94
C ALA A 180 6.12 2.14 0.59
N LEU A 181 4.99 2.22 1.31
CA LEU A 181 4.94 2.14 2.78
C LEU A 181 4.81 0.71 3.32
N THR A 182 4.27 -0.20 2.50
CA THR A 182 4.03 -1.61 2.89
C THR A 182 5.06 -2.57 2.31
N ALA A 183 6.23 -2.10 1.91
CA ALA A 183 7.34 -2.96 1.51
C ALA A 183 7.74 -4.00 2.58
N SER A 184 7.31 -3.79 3.82
CA SER A 184 7.43 -4.70 4.96
C SER A 184 6.10 -5.35 5.38
N TYR A 185 5.10 -5.43 4.48
CA TYR A 185 3.85 -6.11 4.78
C TYR A 185 4.11 -7.60 4.94
N ASP A 186 4.11 -8.03 6.19
CA ASP A 186 4.45 -9.40 6.56
C ASP A 186 3.21 -10.25 6.87
N ALA A 187 3.44 -11.53 7.14
CA ALA A 187 2.39 -12.49 7.43
C ALA A 187 1.57 -12.15 8.70
N GLU A 188 2.13 -11.45 9.67
CA GLU A 188 1.43 -11.07 10.89
C GLU A 188 0.43 -9.94 10.59
N MET A 189 0.89 -8.92 9.86
CA MET A 189 0.05 -7.82 9.42
C MET A 189 -1.07 -8.28 8.50
N ALA A 190 -0.77 -9.20 7.57
CA ALA A 190 -1.77 -9.77 6.67
C ALA A 190 -2.85 -10.55 7.44
N ARG A 191 -2.46 -11.38 8.43
CA ARG A 191 -3.42 -12.12 9.27
C ARG A 191 -4.30 -11.20 10.12
N TYR A 192 -3.75 -10.11 10.64
CA TYR A 192 -4.54 -9.11 11.36
C TYR A 192 -5.54 -8.43 10.41
N SER A 193 -5.05 -7.92 9.31
CA SER A 193 -5.82 -7.18 8.31
C SER A 193 -6.96 -8.01 7.73
N ILE A 194 -6.73 -9.31 7.42
CA ILE A 194 -7.79 -10.17 6.88
C ILE A 194 -8.95 -10.36 7.87
N GLY A 195 -8.66 -10.45 9.17
CA GLY A 195 -9.68 -10.57 10.21
C GLY A 195 -10.63 -9.36 10.21
N VAL A 196 -10.09 -8.17 10.03
CA VAL A 196 -10.88 -6.93 9.96
C VAL A 196 -11.70 -6.84 8.67
N HIS A 197 -11.09 -7.16 7.51
CA HIS A 197 -11.81 -7.16 6.23
C HIS A 197 -12.92 -8.20 6.18
N HIS A 198 -12.68 -9.39 6.76
CA HIS A 198 -13.75 -10.40 6.90
C HIS A 198 -14.89 -9.89 7.78
N ALA A 199 -14.58 -9.24 8.91
CA ALA A 199 -15.60 -8.66 9.79
C ALA A 199 -16.45 -7.60 9.04
N MET A 200 -15.82 -6.74 8.23
CA MET A 200 -16.55 -5.77 7.39
C MET A 200 -17.48 -6.47 6.41
N ILE A 201 -17.01 -7.49 5.68
CA ILE A 201 -17.82 -8.24 4.72
C ILE A 201 -18.96 -8.97 5.45
N ASP A 202 -18.66 -9.64 6.57
CA ASP A 202 -19.65 -10.41 7.31
C ASP A 202 -20.75 -9.48 7.88
N ALA A 203 -20.41 -8.29 8.36
CA ALA A 203 -21.37 -7.27 8.78
C ALA A 203 -22.27 -6.76 7.63
N LEU A 204 -21.70 -6.51 6.44
CA LEU A 204 -22.46 -6.16 5.23
C LEU A 204 -23.44 -7.28 4.85
N LEU A 205 -23.01 -8.54 4.89
CA LEU A 205 -23.85 -9.69 4.55
C LEU A 205 -24.94 -9.94 5.60
N ALA A 206 -24.68 -9.64 6.87
CA ALA A 206 -25.63 -9.74 7.97
C ALA A 206 -26.60 -8.56 8.07
N ASN A 207 -26.39 -7.49 7.31
CA ASN A 207 -27.09 -6.20 7.42
C ASN A 207 -26.91 -5.54 8.80
N ASP A 208 -25.76 -5.70 9.42
CA ASP A 208 -25.42 -5.16 10.73
C ASP A 208 -24.60 -3.88 10.58
N VAL A 209 -25.27 -2.74 10.72
CA VAL A 209 -24.66 -1.40 10.59
C VAL A 209 -23.63 -1.16 11.70
N ASP A 210 -23.97 -1.53 12.94
CA ASP A 210 -23.10 -1.25 14.09
C ASP A 210 -21.81 -2.06 14.01
N ALA A 211 -21.92 -3.36 13.71
CA ALA A 211 -20.75 -4.23 13.48
C ALA A 211 -19.89 -3.75 12.29
N PHE A 212 -20.52 -3.23 11.23
CA PHE A 212 -19.79 -2.65 10.10
C PHE A 212 -18.98 -1.42 10.51
N VAL A 213 -19.62 -0.45 11.19
CA VAL A 213 -18.96 0.78 11.65
C VAL A 213 -17.82 0.46 12.62
N GLU A 214 -18.02 -0.48 13.54
CA GLU A 214 -16.97 -0.94 14.46
C GLU A 214 -15.79 -1.56 13.69
N SER A 215 -16.06 -2.44 12.74
CA SER A 215 -14.99 -3.09 11.95
C SER A 215 -14.20 -2.09 11.11
N VAL A 216 -14.85 -1.11 10.49
CA VAL A 216 -14.18 -0.01 9.79
C VAL A 216 -13.32 0.81 10.76
N SER A 217 -13.85 1.19 11.93
CA SER A 217 -13.09 1.97 12.92
C SER A 217 -11.82 1.24 13.35
N ARG A 218 -11.92 -0.06 13.68
CA ARG A 218 -10.76 -0.90 14.02
C ARG A 218 -9.75 -1.01 12.89
N HIS A 219 -10.22 -1.09 11.63
CA HIS A 219 -9.35 -1.14 10.47
C HIS A 219 -8.43 0.08 10.38
N TYR A 220 -8.94 1.28 10.69
CA TYR A 220 -8.18 2.52 10.60
C TYR A 220 -7.40 2.87 11.88
N GLU A 221 -7.85 2.45 13.06
CA GLU A 221 -7.09 2.62 14.32
C GLU A 221 -5.77 1.86 14.30
N ASP A 222 -5.80 0.65 13.77
CA ASP A 222 -4.66 -0.25 13.71
C ASP A 222 -4.05 -0.39 12.31
N TYR A 223 -4.32 0.56 11.43
CA TYR A 223 -3.87 0.50 10.04
C TYR A 223 -2.37 0.22 9.94
N PRO A 224 -1.94 -0.85 9.24
CA PRO A 224 -0.55 -1.29 9.24
C PRO A 224 0.45 -0.23 8.81
N ALA A 225 0.09 0.61 7.80
CA ALA A 225 0.95 1.70 7.35
C ALA A 225 1.23 2.72 8.46
N LEU A 226 0.30 2.94 9.41
CA LEU A 226 0.53 3.84 10.56
C LEU A 226 1.55 3.29 11.56
N ARG A 227 1.85 2.00 11.49
CA ARG A 227 2.89 1.37 12.32
C ARG A 227 4.29 1.50 11.73
N HIS A 228 4.41 1.93 10.46
CA HIS A 228 5.71 2.14 9.83
C HIS A 228 6.53 3.16 10.62
N PRO A 229 7.82 2.88 10.93
CA PRO A 229 8.65 3.75 11.78
C PRO A 229 8.72 5.20 11.30
N GLU A 230 8.78 5.43 9.99
CA GLU A 230 8.80 6.78 9.41
C GLU A 230 7.47 7.52 9.62
N LEU A 231 6.32 6.86 9.42
CA LEU A 231 5.03 7.49 9.68
C LEU A 231 4.78 7.76 11.14
N LYS A 232 5.24 6.88 12.05
CA LYS A 232 5.24 7.16 13.50
C LYS A 232 6.05 8.40 13.84
N ARG A 233 7.24 8.55 13.23
CA ARG A 233 8.09 9.73 13.41
C ARG A 233 7.42 11.00 12.87
N LEU A 234 6.83 10.94 11.68
CA LEU A 234 6.14 12.07 11.05
C LEU A 234 4.89 12.49 11.84
N ARG A 235 4.14 11.53 12.37
CA ARG A 235 3.00 11.81 13.24
C ARG A 235 3.42 12.49 14.54
N ALA A 236 4.49 12.02 15.17
CA ALA A 236 5.04 12.63 16.39
C ALA A 236 5.51 14.06 16.14
N LEU A 237 6.10 14.38 14.98
CA LEU A 237 6.50 15.73 14.59
C LEU A 237 5.29 16.65 14.36
N SER A 238 4.21 16.12 13.77
CA SER A 238 2.96 16.86 13.53
C SER A 238 2.18 17.15 14.83
N GLU A 239 2.30 16.30 15.85
CA GLU A 239 1.63 16.48 17.15
C GLU A 239 2.42 17.42 18.11
N ALA A 240 3.68 17.73 17.78
CA ALA A 240 4.59 18.57 18.58
C ALA A 240 4.63 20.05 18.15
N GLY A 241 3.99 20.43 17.03
CA GLY A 241 3.90 21.78 16.49
C GLY A 241 2.49 22.33 16.54
#